data_1e9bfb178482b08572d8b4371e5c4d2b
#
_entry.id   1e9bfb178482b08572d8b4371e5c4d2b
#
_cell.length_a   1.000
_cell.length_b   1.000
_cell.length_c   1.000
_cell.angle_alpha   90.00
_cell.angle_beta   90.00
_cell.angle_gamma   90.00
#
_symmetry.space_group_name_H-M   'P 1'
#
loop_
_entity.id
_entity.type
_entity.pdbx_description
1 polymer ?
#
loop_
_entity_poly.entity_id
_entity_poly.type
_entity_poly.pdbx_seq_one_letter_code
_entity_poly.pdbx_strand_id
1 'polypeptide(L)'
;SFCHTGNDYFQKVHMLSMERIRKELEYVGERAYKKKNTILHLADVNFGMFPRDREVCEIISETQKKYQWPTTVVTSTGKNNKERVIDVTKILGNTFTITMAVQSMDEKVLSNINRSNIKLDHFVGVNKHLQKEGRTSTGELIVGLPGETKESFKEGVKKIIDSGVNKITIYTLMMLYGTEFKNYKYRERFKMKGKFRIVPLNIGEYGGTKVFDYEEVCIENKDMSFEDYLEMR
;
A
#
# COMPACT_ATOMS: atom_id res chain seq x y z
N SER A 1 -6.53 15.26 -2.56
CA SER A 1 -5.96 13.91 -2.54
C SER A 1 -6.98 12.90 -2.06
N PHE A 2 -6.97 11.69 -2.63
CA PHE A 2 -7.83 10.59 -2.14
C PHE A 2 -7.26 9.92 -0.88
N CYS A 3 -5.99 10.15 -0.56
CA CYS A 3 -5.29 9.60 0.59
C CYS A 3 -5.00 10.69 1.61
N HIS A 4 -5.15 10.38 2.88
CA HIS A 4 -4.86 11.29 3.98
C HIS A 4 -3.39 11.76 3.98
N THR A 5 -2.45 10.89 3.59
CA THR A 5 -1.02 11.24 3.47
C THR A 5 -0.71 12.24 2.36
N GLY A 6 -1.67 12.54 1.47
CA GLY A 6 -1.54 13.58 0.45
C GLY A 6 -1.88 15.00 0.94
N ASN A 7 -2.25 15.18 2.20
CA ASN A 7 -2.47 16.50 2.78
C ASN A 7 -1.15 17.23 3.01
N ASP A 8 -1.17 18.56 2.95
CA ASP A 8 0.02 19.42 3.09
C ASP A 8 0.81 19.17 4.38
N TYR A 9 0.12 18.79 5.45
CA TYR A 9 0.75 18.41 6.72
C TYR A 9 1.78 17.28 6.57
N PHE A 10 1.55 16.31 5.67
CA PHE A 10 2.43 15.16 5.46
C PHE A 10 3.44 15.32 4.31
N GLN A 11 3.50 16.49 3.68
CA GLN A 11 4.41 16.71 2.55
C GLN A 11 5.87 16.95 2.99
N LYS A 12 6.09 17.27 4.25
CA LYS A 12 7.43 17.46 4.79
C LYS A 12 8.09 16.12 5.09
N VAL A 13 9.15 15.81 4.37
CA VAL A 13 9.93 14.58 4.59
C VAL A 13 10.83 14.75 5.80
N HIS A 14 10.69 13.89 6.80
CA HIS A 14 11.56 13.81 7.97
C HIS A 14 12.49 12.62 7.83
N MET A 15 13.79 12.85 7.96
CA MET A 15 14.80 11.81 7.82
C MET A 15 15.55 11.61 9.13
N LEU A 16 15.56 10.38 9.64
CA LEU A 16 16.41 9.97 10.75
C LEU A 16 17.87 9.86 10.28
N SER A 17 18.85 10.05 11.18
CA SER A 17 20.25 9.78 10.85
C SER A 17 20.50 8.29 10.64
N MET A 18 21.48 7.94 9.80
CA MET A 18 21.86 6.54 9.57
C MET A 18 22.35 5.86 10.84
N GLU A 19 23.06 6.58 11.69
CA GLU A 19 23.49 6.09 12.99
C GLU A 19 22.29 5.70 13.87
N ARG A 20 21.23 6.52 13.88
CA ARG A 20 20.02 6.21 14.63
C ARG A 20 19.31 4.98 14.07
N ILE A 21 19.16 4.90 12.74
CA ILE A 21 18.55 3.75 12.07
C ILE A 21 19.31 2.47 12.41
N ARG A 22 20.64 2.50 12.36
CA ARG A 22 21.50 1.36 12.73
C ARG A 22 21.27 0.92 14.17
N LYS A 23 21.30 1.85 15.11
CA LYS A 23 21.06 1.56 16.53
C LYS A 23 19.67 0.97 16.80
N GLU A 24 18.65 1.51 16.14
CA GLU A 24 17.27 1.00 16.27
C GLU A 24 17.14 -0.42 15.70
N LEU A 25 17.72 -0.69 14.54
CA LEU A 25 17.69 -2.02 13.92
C LEU A 25 18.49 -3.05 14.73
N GLU A 26 19.64 -2.68 15.29
CA GLU A 26 20.41 -3.54 16.18
C GLU A 26 19.63 -3.86 17.45
N TYR A 27 19.03 -2.84 18.08
CA TYR A 27 18.21 -2.99 19.29
C TYR A 27 17.03 -3.93 19.07
N VAL A 28 16.33 -3.76 17.94
CA VAL A 28 15.19 -4.60 17.59
C VAL A 28 15.65 -6.01 17.19
N GLY A 29 16.70 -6.12 16.39
CA GLY A 29 17.23 -7.40 15.90
C GLY A 29 17.62 -8.33 17.04
N GLU A 30 18.32 -7.82 18.06
CA GLU A 30 18.69 -8.58 19.24
C GLU A 30 17.50 -9.15 20.02
N ARG A 31 16.39 -8.40 20.04
CA ARG A 31 15.16 -8.78 20.78
C ARG A 31 14.19 -9.61 19.93
N ALA A 32 14.09 -9.30 18.66
CA ALA A 32 13.18 -9.97 17.74
C ALA A 32 13.58 -11.43 17.50
N TYR A 33 14.88 -11.70 17.39
CA TYR A 33 15.40 -13.07 17.28
C TYR A 33 14.92 -13.96 18.44
N LYS A 34 15.04 -13.47 19.66
CA LYS A 34 14.60 -14.20 20.88
C LYS A 34 13.09 -14.45 20.92
N LYS A 35 12.29 -13.58 20.30
CA LYS A 35 10.82 -13.65 20.27
C LYS A 35 10.26 -14.30 19.01
N LYS A 36 11.12 -14.80 18.11
CA LYS A 36 10.72 -15.37 16.81
C LYS A 36 9.89 -14.40 15.94
N ASN A 37 10.04 -13.10 16.14
CA ASN A 37 9.44 -12.12 15.27
C ASN A 37 10.22 -12.08 13.95
N THR A 38 9.53 -12.19 12.81
CA THR A 38 10.17 -12.35 11.50
C THR A 38 10.02 -11.10 10.62
N ILE A 39 9.12 -10.17 10.96
CA ILE A 39 8.73 -9.06 10.09
C ILE A 39 9.32 -7.75 10.59
N LEU A 40 9.92 -6.99 9.67
CA LEU A 40 10.25 -5.57 9.81
C LEU A 40 9.28 -4.75 8.96
N HIS A 41 8.48 -3.91 9.59
CA HIS A 41 7.64 -2.93 8.92
C HIS A 41 8.35 -1.59 8.87
N LEU A 42 8.69 -1.11 7.66
CA LEU A 42 9.18 0.26 7.47
C LEU A 42 7.98 1.18 7.28
N ALA A 43 7.80 2.12 8.19
CA ALA A 43 6.71 3.10 8.14
C ALA A 43 7.03 4.22 7.13
N ASP A 44 7.29 3.86 5.90
CA ASP A 44 7.56 4.77 4.79
C ASP A 44 6.56 4.47 3.66
N VAL A 45 5.96 5.52 3.10
CA VAL A 45 4.96 5.41 2.02
C VAL A 45 5.58 5.48 0.62
N ASN A 46 6.88 5.78 0.54
CA ASN A 46 7.62 5.99 -0.73
C ASN A 46 9.04 5.43 -0.70
N PHE A 47 9.27 4.35 0.04
CA PHE A 47 10.60 3.74 0.18
C PHE A 47 11.23 3.42 -1.19
N GLY A 48 12.53 3.65 -1.29
CA GLY A 48 13.29 3.48 -2.53
C GLY A 48 13.32 4.72 -3.43
N MET A 49 12.66 5.84 -3.04
CA MET A 49 12.71 7.08 -3.82
C MET A 49 13.99 7.88 -3.59
N PHE A 50 14.57 7.82 -2.41
CA PHE A 50 15.75 8.61 -2.04
C PHE A 50 17.04 7.80 -2.19
N PRO A 51 18.17 8.44 -2.60
CA PRO A 51 19.46 7.75 -2.69
C PRO A 51 19.89 7.06 -1.40
N ARG A 52 19.55 7.64 -0.26
CA ARG A 52 19.86 7.11 1.07
C ARG A 52 19.19 5.78 1.42
N ASP A 53 18.10 5.43 0.73
CA ASP A 53 17.35 4.20 0.98
C ASP A 53 18.20 2.95 0.67
N ARG A 54 19.20 3.12 -0.20
CA ARG A 54 20.23 2.10 -0.43
C ARG A 54 21.01 1.77 0.83
N GLU A 55 21.51 2.79 1.54
CA GLU A 55 22.25 2.62 2.79
C GLU A 55 21.37 1.99 3.87
N VAL A 56 20.07 2.37 3.92
CA VAL A 56 19.10 1.73 4.82
C VAL A 56 19.00 0.22 4.53
N CYS A 57 18.92 -0.18 3.26
CA CYS A 57 18.87 -1.60 2.89
C CYS A 57 20.20 -2.33 3.23
N GLU A 58 21.34 -1.68 3.10
CA GLU A 58 22.63 -2.23 3.50
C GLU A 58 22.67 -2.49 5.02
N ILE A 59 22.20 -1.55 5.84
CA ILE A 59 22.08 -1.70 7.30
C ILE A 59 21.11 -2.85 7.66
N ILE A 60 19.96 -2.96 6.97
CA ILE A 60 19.03 -4.07 7.18
C ILE A 60 19.71 -5.41 6.83
N SER A 61 20.42 -5.48 5.70
CA SER A 61 21.14 -6.70 5.28
C SER A 61 22.23 -7.10 6.30
N GLU A 62 22.97 -6.15 6.86
CA GLU A 62 23.92 -6.40 7.94
C GLU A 62 23.23 -6.95 9.19
N THR A 63 22.08 -6.36 9.55
CA THR A 63 21.24 -6.82 10.67
C THR A 63 20.74 -8.25 10.44
N GLN A 64 20.32 -8.57 9.23
CA GLN A 64 19.92 -9.92 8.83
C GLN A 64 21.06 -10.94 9.02
N LYS A 65 22.26 -10.60 8.60
CA LYS A 65 23.43 -11.47 8.76
C LYS A 65 23.77 -11.70 10.23
N LYS A 66 23.67 -10.66 11.05
CA LYS A 66 24.07 -10.70 12.46
C LYS A 66 23.04 -11.41 13.34
N TYR A 67 21.74 -11.13 13.13
CA TYR A 67 20.66 -11.59 14.01
C TYR A 67 19.71 -12.58 13.37
N GLN A 68 19.90 -12.98 12.12
CA GLN A 68 18.95 -13.79 11.33
C GLN A 68 17.54 -13.15 11.31
N TRP A 69 17.49 -11.83 11.37
CA TRP A 69 16.29 -10.99 11.41
C TRP A 69 16.56 -9.66 10.68
N PRO A 70 15.53 -9.11 9.98
CA PRO A 70 14.22 -9.67 9.66
C PRO A 70 14.28 -10.70 8.53
N THR A 71 13.35 -11.67 8.52
CA THR A 71 13.18 -12.59 7.38
C THR A 71 12.24 -12.02 6.31
N THR A 72 11.45 -11.03 6.69
CA THR A 72 10.52 -10.31 5.80
C THR A 72 10.56 -8.82 6.08
N VAL A 73 10.73 -8.04 5.03
CA VAL A 73 10.67 -6.57 5.07
C VAL A 73 9.44 -6.12 4.30
N VAL A 74 8.56 -5.35 4.94
CA VAL A 74 7.31 -4.84 4.38
C VAL A 74 7.33 -3.32 4.39
N THR A 75 7.02 -2.69 3.27
CA THR A 75 6.86 -1.24 3.15
C THR A 75 6.10 -0.89 1.87
N SER A 76 5.63 0.34 1.76
CA SER A 76 5.12 0.88 0.50
C SER A 76 6.27 1.47 -0.30
N THR A 77 6.41 1.06 -1.56
CA THR A 77 7.47 1.56 -2.43
C THR A 77 7.04 2.82 -3.18
N GLY A 78 8.01 3.70 -3.43
CA GLY A 78 7.79 4.87 -4.27
C GLY A 78 7.42 4.50 -5.70
N LYS A 79 6.58 5.32 -6.34
CA LYS A 79 6.11 5.09 -7.72
C LYS A 79 7.04 5.64 -8.77
N ASN A 80 7.81 6.65 -8.43
CA ASN A 80 8.81 7.28 -9.29
C ASN A 80 10.17 6.64 -9.04
N ASN A 81 11.08 6.70 -10.04
CA ASN A 81 12.43 6.10 -9.96
C ASN A 81 12.45 4.58 -9.70
N LYS A 82 11.74 3.83 -10.52
CA LYS A 82 11.62 2.38 -10.40
C LYS A 82 12.94 1.62 -10.46
N GLU A 83 13.85 2.08 -11.31
CA GLU A 83 15.20 1.49 -11.38
C GLU A 83 15.87 1.54 -10.01
N ARG A 84 15.74 2.68 -9.31
CA ARG A 84 16.25 2.80 -7.96
C ARG A 84 15.53 1.89 -6.97
N VAL A 85 14.19 1.79 -7.02
CA VAL A 85 13.43 0.86 -6.17
C VAL A 85 13.92 -0.58 -6.41
N ILE A 86 14.11 -0.98 -7.67
CA ILE A 86 14.63 -2.31 -8.01
C ILE A 86 16.03 -2.49 -7.45
N ASP A 87 16.94 -1.55 -7.67
CA ASP A 87 18.34 -1.65 -7.23
C ASP A 87 18.46 -1.70 -5.70
N VAL A 88 17.71 -0.86 -5.01
CA VAL A 88 17.68 -0.82 -3.54
C VAL A 88 17.11 -2.13 -2.98
N THR A 89 16.07 -2.66 -3.58
CA THR A 89 15.43 -3.89 -3.12
C THR A 89 16.22 -5.15 -3.47
N LYS A 90 17.11 -5.13 -4.48
CA LYS A 90 18.04 -6.23 -4.76
C LYS A 90 18.95 -6.56 -3.58
N ILE A 91 19.32 -5.56 -2.78
CA ILE A 91 20.18 -5.75 -1.59
C ILE A 91 19.51 -6.68 -0.58
N LEU A 92 18.17 -6.57 -0.44
CA LEU A 92 17.38 -7.39 0.50
C LEU A 92 16.88 -8.70 -0.12
N GLY A 93 16.96 -8.84 -1.44
CA GLY A 93 16.58 -10.07 -2.15
C GLY A 93 15.16 -10.52 -1.84
N ASN A 94 14.99 -11.82 -1.59
CA ASN A 94 13.69 -12.46 -1.36
C ASN A 94 13.00 -12.06 -0.04
N THR A 95 13.70 -11.38 0.85
CA THR A 95 13.10 -10.90 2.11
C THR A 95 12.23 -9.66 1.92
N PHE A 96 12.31 -9.02 0.75
CA PHE A 96 11.55 -7.81 0.43
C PHE A 96 10.45 -8.08 -0.59
N THR A 97 9.20 -7.82 -0.20
CA THR A 97 8.04 -7.90 -1.10
C THR A 97 7.75 -6.52 -1.69
N ILE A 98 7.69 -6.44 -3.02
CA ILE A 98 7.32 -5.20 -3.70
C ILE A 98 5.81 -5.10 -3.80
N THR A 99 5.26 -4.06 -3.19
CA THR A 99 3.83 -3.73 -3.29
C THR A 99 3.60 -2.61 -4.31
N MET A 100 2.76 -2.88 -5.28
CA MET A 100 2.39 -1.94 -6.34
C MET A 100 0.92 -1.54 -6.19
N ALA A 101 0.68 -0.41 -5.53
CA ALA A 101 -0.65 0.11 -5.29
C ALA A 101 -1.16 0.86 -6.53
N VAL A 102 -1.85 0.19 -7.44
CA VAL A 102 -2.40 0.80 -8.66
C VAL A 102 -3.78 1.43 -8.45
N GLN A 103 -4.53 0.99 -7.45
CA GLN A 103 -5.87 1.43 -7.05
C GLN A 103 -6.96 1.09 -8.08
N SER A 104 -6.79 1.46 -9.34
CA SER A 104 -7.58 1.09 -10.51
C SER A 104 -6.68 0.99 -11.74
N MET A 105 -7.11 0.28 -12.76
CA MET A 105 -6.45 0.21 -14.08
C MET A 105 -7.22 0.98 -15.14
N ASP A 106 -8.23 1.75 -14.75
CA ASP A 106 -9.04 2.62 -15.62
C ASP A 106 -8.56 4.08 -15.50
N GLU A 107 -8.21 4.71 -16.62
CA GLU A 107 -7.65 6.07 -16.64
C GLU A 107 -8.68 7.13 -16.21
N LYS A 108 -9.96 6.92 -16.51
CA LYS A 108 -11.05 7.83 -16.10
C LYS A 108 -11.23 7.78 -14.58
N VAL A 109 -11.19 6.59 -13.99
CA VAL A 109 -11.24 6.40 -12.55
C VAL A 109 -10.05 7.09 -11.88
N LEU A 110 -8.84 6.88 -12.40
CA LEU A 110 -7.63 7.51 -11.88
C LEU A 110 -7.69 9.04 -11.95
N SER A 111 -8.21 9.58 -13.06
CA SER A 111 -8.43 11.02 -13.21
C SER A 111 -9.41 11.56 -12.17
N ASN A 112 -10.50 10.84 -11.89
CA ASN A 112 -11.48 11.25 -10.90
C ASN A 112 -10.91 11.34 -9.47
N ILE A 113 -9.89 10.55 -9.16
CA ILE A 113 -9.21 10.56 -7.85
C ILE A 113 -7.89 11.35 -7.87
N ASN A 114 -7.65 12.14 -8.92
CA ASN A 114 -6.42 12.93 -9.10
C ASN A 114 -5.15 12.10 -8.96
N ARG A 115 -5.10 10.94 -9.63
CA ARG A 115 -3.98 10.02 -9.57
C ARG A 115 -3.49 9.64 -10.96
N SER A 116 -2.18 9.54 -11.13
CA SER A 116 -1.54 8.88 -12.25
C SER A 116 -0.97 7.53 -11.82
N ASN A 117 -1.12 6.53 -12.66
CA ASN A 117 -0.50 5.23 -12.45
C ASN A 117 0.79 5.10 -13.26
N ILE A 118 1.51 4.06 -12.89
CA ILE A 118 2.56 3.46 -13.71
C ILE A 118 1.92 2.94 -15.00
N LYS A 119 2.54 3.19 -16.17
CA LYS A 119 2.11 2.59 -17.44
C LYS A 119 2.10 1.07 -17.31
N LEU A 120 1.07 0.40 -17.86
CA LEU A 120 0.88 -1.04 -17.76
C LEU A 120 2.12 -1.83 -18.21
N ASP A 121 2.72 -1.46 -19.35
CA ASP A 121 3.93 -2.13 -19.87
C ASP A 121 5.09 -2.11 -18.87
N HIS A 122 5.21 -1.04 -18.14
CA HIS A 122 6.23 -0.90 -17.12
C HIS A 122 5.91 -1.73 -15.87
N PHE A 123 4.63 -1.80 -15.49
CA PHE A 123 4.16 -2.67 -14.41
C PHE A 123 4.44 -4.14 -14.75
N VAL A 124 4.11 -4.58 -15.96
CA VAL A 124 4.41 -5.92 -16.48
C VAL A 124 5.93 -6.17 -16.50
N GLY A 125 6.71 -5.20 -16.96
CA GLY A 125 8.18 -5.32 -17.01
C GLY A 125 8.80 -5.54 -15.63
N VAL A 126 8.36 -4.80 -14.61
CA VAL A 126 8.81 -4.99 -13.23
C VAL A 126 8.44 -6.38 -12.71
N ASN A 127 7.20 -6.84 -12.91
CA ASN A 127 6.78 -8.16 -12.47
C ASN A 127 7.56 -9.29 -13.14
N LYS A 128 7.78 -9.24 -14.44
CA LYS A 128 8.60 -10.23 -15.16
C LYS A 128 10.04 -10.27 -14.63
N HIS A 129 10.61 -9.11 -14.29
CA HIS A 129 11.95 -9.05 -13.71
C HIS A 129 11.97 -9.71 -12.32
N LEU A 130 11.02 -9.39 -11.45
CA LEU A 130 10.90 -9.99 -10.12
C LEU A 130 10.70 -11.50 -10.18
N GLN A 131 9.85 -11.99 -11.08
CA GLN A 131 9.63 -13.42 -11.27
C GLN A 131 10.93 -14.16 -11.68
N LYS A 132 11.73 -13.57 -12.60
CA LYS A 132 13.01 -14.15 -13.00
C LYS A 132 13.99 -14.26 -11.83
N GLU A 133 13.90 -13.36 -10.87
CA GLU A 133 14.73 -13.36 -9.65
C GLU A 133 14.10 -14.22 -8.51
N GLY A 134 12.98 -14.91 -8.76
CA GLY A 134 12.27 -15.68 -7.73
C GLY A 134 11.62 -14.83 -6.63
N ARG A 135 11.37 -13.54 -6.90
CA ARG A 135 10.84 -12.57 -5.95
C ARG A 135 9.34 -12.40 -6.13
N THR A 136 8.66 -12.05 -5.04
CA THR A 136 7.21 -11.86 -5.01
C THR A 136 6.80 -10.41 -5.15
N SER A 137 5.63 -10.20 -5.79
CA SER A 137 4.99 -8.91 -5.92
C SER A 137 3.52 -8.95 -5.53
N THR A 138 3.00 -7.82 -5.06
CA THR A 138 1.58 -7.65 -4.72
C THR A 138 1.02 -6.48 -5.53
N GLY A 139 -0.13 -6.70 -6.16
CA GLY A 139 -0.94 -5.63 -6.76
C GLY A 139 -2.08 -5.23 -5.83
N GLU A 140 -2.35 -3.94 -5.70
CA GLU A 140 -3.44 -3.44 -4.85
C GLU A 140 -4.45 -2.65 -5.66
N LEU A 141 -5.74 -3.01 -5.49
CA LEU A 141 -6.89 -2.34 -6.08
C LEU A 141 -7.84 -1.84 -4.99
N ILE A 142 -8.67 -0.86 -5.33
CA ILE A 142 -9.73 -0.35 -4.46
C ILE A 142 -11.06 -0.47 -5.20
N VAL A 143 -12.01 -1.22 -4.65
CA VAL A 143 -13.39 -1.25 -5.13
C VAL A 143 -14.19 -0.07 -4.58
N GLY A 144 -15.04 0.52 -5.42
CA GLY A 144 -15.90 1.63 -5.03
C GLY A 144 -15.38 3.01 -5.44
N LEU A 145 -14.31 3.09 -6.21
CA LEU A 145 -13.78 4.36 -6.71
C LEU A 145 -14.78 5.05 -7.66
N PRO A 146 -14.85 6.40 -7.63
CA PRO A 146 -15.76 7.15 -8.48
C PRO A 146 -15.46 6.98 -9.97
N GLY A 147 -16.48 6.58 -10.73
CA GLY A 147 -16.37 6.34 -12.18
C GLY A 147 -16.01 4.91 -12.55
N GLU A 148 -15.75 4.03 -11.58
CA GLU A 148 -15.49 2.63 -11.82
C GLU A 148 -16.79 1.85 -11.90
N THR A 149 -16.94 1.07 -12.98
CA THR A 149 -18.04 0.12 -13.18
C THR A 149 -17.57 -1.29 -12.81
N LYS A 150 -18.50 -2.20 -12.67
CA LYS A 150 -18.16 -3.62 -12.48
C LYS A 150 -17.29 -4.18 -13.61
N GLU A 151 -17.58 -3.79 -14.84
CA GLU A 151 -16.84 -4.22 -16.04
C GLU A 151 -15.42 -3.68 -16.03
N SER A 152 -15.23 -2.37 -15.77
CA SER A 152 -13.90 -1.76 -15.73
C SER A 152 -13.05 -2.33 -14.59
N PHE A 153 -13.66 -2.62 -13.44
CA PHE A 153 -12.99 -3.26 -12.31
C PHE A 153 -12.53 -4.69 -12.65
N LYS A 154 -13.42 -5.52 -13.23
CA LYS A 154 -13.08 -6.88 -13.67
C LYS A 154 -11.95 -6.89 -14.70
N GLU A 155 -12.00 -5.97 -15.66
CA GLU A 155 -10.92 -5.81 -16.64
C GLU A 155 -9.60 -5.35 -15.96
N GLY A 156 -9.69 -4.49 -14.98
CA GLY A 156 -8.54 -4.07 -14.16
C GLY A 156 -7.90 -5.24 -13.41
N VAL A 157 -8.70 -6.09 -12.76
CA VAL A 157 -8.24 -7.32 -12.10
C VAL A 157 -7.55 -8.25 -13.09
N LYS A 158 -8.16 -8.46 -14.26
CA LYS A 158 -7.60 -9.28 -15.34
C LYS A 158 -6.22 -8.76 -15.78
N LYS A 159 -6.08 -7.45 -16.06
CA LYS A 159 -4.80 -6.83 -16.43
C LYS A 159 -3.72 -7.07 -15.38
N ILE A 160 -4.08 -7.04 -14.10
CA ILE A 160 -3.12 -7.31 -13.01
C ILE A 160 -2.75 -8.80 -12.99
N ILE A 161 -3.69 -9.72 -13.16
CA ILE A 161 -3.42 -11.16 -13.25
C ILE A 161 -2.47 -11.44 -14.42
N ASP A 162 -2.80 -10.92 -15.60
CA ASP A 162 -2.01 -11.09 -16.83
C ASP A 162 -0.60 -10.48 -16.72
N SER A 163 -0.39 -9.52 -15.82
CA SER A 163 0.93 -8.96 -15.54
C SER A 163 1.84 -9.88 -14.74
N GLY A 164 1.30 -10.96 -14.17
CA GLY A 164 2.05 -11.97 -13.44
C GLY A 164 2.36 -11.62 -11.98
N VAL A 165 1.56 -10.81 -11.31
CA VAL A 165 1.70 -10.61 -9.85
C VAL A 165 1.40 -11.89 -9.09
N ASN A 166 2.06 -12.08 -7.95
CA ASN A 166 1.86 -13.27 -7.12
C ASN A 166 0.62 -13.16 -6.21
N LYS A 167 0.27 -11.94 -5.83
CA LYS A 167 -0.86 -11.66 -4.94
C LYS A 167 -1.61 -10.40 -5.37
N ILE A 168 -2.93 -10.44 -5.32
CA ILE A 168 -3.78 -9.27 -5.47
C ILE A 168 -4.50 -9.01 -4.16
N THR A 169 -4.46 -7.77 -3.69
CA THR A 169 -5.23 -7.32 -2.54
C THR A 169 -6.26 -6.30 -3.02
N ILE A 170 -7.53 -6.56 -2.72
CA ILE A 170 -8.63 -5.66 -3.04
C ILE A 170 -9.12 -5.01 -1.74
N TYR A 171 -9.05 -3.69 -1.71
CA TYR A 171 -9.57 -2.88 -0.61
C TYR A 171 -10.92 -2.28 -0.97
N THR A 172 -11.77 -2.07 0.02
CA THR A 172 -12.96 -1.23 -0.14
C THR A 172 -12.56 0.23 0.05
N LEU A 173 -13.13 1.13 -0.76
CA LEU A 173 -12.90 2.56 -0.63
C LEU A 173 -13.36 3.06 0.75
N MET A 174 -12.42 3.52 1.56
CA MET A 174 -12.70 4.18 2.84
C MET A 174 -12.92 5.67 2.63
N MET A 175 -14.00 6.19 3.21
CA MET A 175 -14.37 7.61 3.13
C MET A 175 -13.73 8.36 4.31
N LEU A 176 -12.39 8.51 4.25
CA LEU A 176 -11.59 9.07 5.35
C LEU A 176 -11.81 10.56 5.54
N TYR A 177 -11.84 11.00 6.78
CA TYR A 177 -11.83 12.43 7.12
C TYR A 177 -10.56 13.12 6.59
N GLY A 178 -10.70 14.37 6.18
CA GLY A 178 -9.61 15.13 5.57
C GLY A 178 -9.33 14.80 4.10
N THR A 179 -10.08 13.85 3.49
CA THR A 179 -10.01 13.55 2.06
C THR A 179 -11.20 14.12 1.30
N GLU A 180 -11.11 14.18 -0.03
CA GLU A 180 -12.20 14.62 -0.90
C GLU A 180 -13.46 13.74 -0.74
N PHE A 181 -13.31 12.46 -0.39
CA PHE A 181 -14.42 11.53 -0.20
C PHE A 181 -15.34 11.86 0.98
N LYS A 182 -14.88 12.69 1.93
CA LYS A 182 -15.76 13.27 2.98
C LYS A 182 -16.37 14.59 2.58
N ASN A 183 -15.91 15.22 1.49
CA ASN A 183 -16.46 16.48 1.02
C ASN A 183 -17.86 16.25 0.44
N TYR A 184 -18.85 17.03 0.92
CA TYR A 184 -20.24 16.92 0.49
C TYR A 184 -20.40 17.09 -1.02
N LYS A 185 -19.78 18.13 -1.63
CA LYS A 185 -19.88 18.40 -3.06
C LYS A 185 -19.31 17.26 -3.91
N TYR A 186 -18.24 16.65 -3.44
CA TYR A 186 -17.63 15.50 -4.12
C TYR A 186 -18.54 14.27 -4.06
N ARG A 187 -19.09 13.98 -2.88
CA ARG A 187 -20.05 12.87 -2.69
C ARG A 187 -21.30 13.04 -3.55
N GLU A 188 -21.88 14.25 -3.58
CA GLU A 188 -23.03 14.59 -4.42
C GLU A 188 -22.71 14.40 -5.91
N ARG A 189 -21.56 14.89 -6.38
CA ARG A 189 -21.12 14.75 -7.78
C ARG A 189 -21.09 13.29 -8.25
N PHE A 190 -20.64 12.41 -7.39
CA PHE A 190 -20.49 10.98 -7.71
C PHE A 190 -21.62 10.11 -7.10
N LYS A 191 -22.61 10.71 -6.46
CA LYS A 191 -23.71 10.02 -5.75
C LYS A 191 -23.23 8.91 -4.82
N MET A 192 -22.15 9.20 -4.06
CA MET A 192 -21.50 8.22 -3.20
C MET A 192 -22.33 7.94 -1.95
N LYS A 193 -22.66 6.68 -1.70
CA LYS A 193 -23.33 6.22 -0.48
C LYS A 193 -22.37 5.41 0.37
N GLY A 194 -22.32 5.69 1.66
CA GLY A 194 -21.48 5.01 2.63
C GLY A 194 -22.27 4.14 3.59
N LYS A 195 -21.61 3.11 4.10
CA LYS A 195 -22.03 2.39 5.32
C LYS A 195 -20.86 2.30 6.29
N PHE A 196 -21.19 2.25 7.57
CA PHE A 196 -20.19 2.04 8.62
C PHE A 196 -19.99 0.55 8.88
N ARG A 197 -18.74 0.18 9.10
CA ARG A 197 -18.35 -1.16 9.57
C ARG A 197 -17.36 -1.04 10.72
N ILE A 198 -17.35 -2.03 11.59
CA ILE A 198 -16.32 -2.15 12.63
C ILE A 198 -14.99 -2.52 11.96
N VAL A 199 -13.92 -1.85 12.37
CA VAL A 199 -12.56 -2.18 11.89
C VAL A 199 -12.14 -3.50 12.53
N PRO A 200 -11.83 -4.55 11.74
CA PRO A 200 -11.43 -5.84 12.28
C PRO A 200 -10.21 -5.74 13.20
N LEU A 201 -10.24 -6.44 14.32
CA LEU A 201 -9.17 -6.51 15.33
C LEU A 201 -8.88 -5.21 16.11
N ASN A 202 -9.57 -4.10 15.81
CA ASN A 202 -9.44 -2.85 16.54
C ASN A 202 -10.50 -2.75 17.65
N ILE A 203 -10.44 -3.69 18.57
CA ILE A 203 -11.32 -3.78 19.75
C ILE A 203 -10.43 -3.85 20.98
N GLY A 204 -10.71 -3.01 21.97
CA GLY A 204 -9.95 -2.97 23.22
C GLY A 204 -10.83 -2.64 24.43
N GLU A 205 -10.23 -2.72 25.60
CA GLU A 205 -10.83 -2.29 26.85
C GLU A 205 -9.87 -1.31 27.55
N TYR A 206 -10.39 -0.13 27.87
CA TYR A 206 -9.67 0.95 28.52
C TYR A 206 -10.43 1.44 29.76
N GLY A 207 -9.85 1.27 30.93
CA GLY A 207 -10.50 1.68 32.18
C GLY A 207 -11.88 1.02 32.42
N GLY A 208 -12.04 -0.25 32.03
CA GLY A 208 -13.29 -1.00 32.17
C GLY A 208 -14.33 -0.70 31.06
N THR A 209 -14.00 0.18 30.11
CA THR A 209 -14.86 0.51 28.97
C THR A 209 -14.40 -0.21 27.70
N LYS A 210 -15.31 -0.97 27.08
CA LYS A 210 -15.05 -1.59 25.76
C LYS A 210 -15.13 -0.53 24.69
N VAL A 211 -14.09 -0.48 23.85
CA VAL A 211 -13.96 0.45 22.73
C VAL A 211 -13.70 -0.32 21.45
N PHE A 212 -14.27 0.13 20.35
CA PHE A 212 -14.02 -0.39 19.02
C PHE A 212 -13.94 0.76 18.01
N ASP A 213 -13.10 0.61 17.02
CA ASP A 213 -13.02 1.55 15.91
C ASP A 213 -14.00 1.17 14.81
N TYR A 214 -14.50 2.19 14.12
CA TYR A 214 -15.37 2.03 12.96
C TYR A 214 -14.89 2.94 11.81
N GLU A 215 -15.20 2.51 10.60
CA GLU A 215 -14.88 3.26 9.39
C GLU A 215 -16.08 3.33 8.45
N GLU A 216 -16.20 4.43 7.69
CA GLU A 216 -17.19 4.55 6.63
C GLU A 216 -16.56 4.07 5.31
N VAL A 217 -17.24 3.14 4.64
CA VAL A 217 -16.85 2.61 3.35
C VAL A 217 -17.89 2.96 2.28
N CYS A 218 -17.42 3.24 1.06
CA CYS A 218 -18.30 3.47 -0.08
C CYS A 218 -18.83 2.13 -0.58
N ILE A 219 -20.16 2.00 -0.63
CA ILE A 219 -20.83 0.78 -1.06
C ILE A 219 -21.62 0.95 -2.36
N GLU A 220 -21.84 2.20 -2.78
CA GLU A 220 -22.57 2.55 -3.98
C GLU A 220 -22.13 3.93 -4.48
N ASN A 221 -22.08 4.12 -5.76
CA ASN A 221 -21.90 5.42 -6.39
C ASN A 221 -22.68 5.45 -7.72
N LYS A 222 -22.62 6.56 -8.47
CA LYS A 222 -23.40 6.71 -9.73
C LYS A 222 -23.06 5.68 -10.82
N ASP A 223 -21.88 5.07 -10.77
CA ASP A 223 -21.38 4.15 -11.80
C ASP A 223 -21.33 2.69 -11.28
N MET A 224 -21.66 2.45 -10.01
CA MET A 224 -21.61 1.14 -9.33
C MET A 224 -22.79 1.01 -8.35
N SER A 225 -23.64 0.03 -8.54
CA SER A 225 -24.73 -0.31 -7.60
C SER A 225 -24.20 -1.05 -6.37
N PHE A 226 -25.05 -1.20 -5.34
CA PHE A 226 -24.69 -1.99 -4.17
C PHE A 226 -24.53 -3.47 -4.52
N GLU A 227 -25.33 -3.99 -5.43
CA GLU A 227 -25.23 -5.37 -5.96
C GLU A 227 -23.90 -5.58 -6.67
N ASP A 228 -23.47 -4.64 -7.52
CA ASP A 228 -22.17 -4.70 -8.19
C ASP A 228 -21.02 -4.67 -7.18
N TYR A 229 -21.13 -3.83 -6.15
CA TYR A 229 -20.17 -3.79 -5.05
C TYR A 229 -20.02 -5.16 -4.35
N LEU A 230 -21.15 -5.84 -4.08
CA LEU A 230 -21.13 -7.16 -3.44
C LEU A 230 -20.48 -8.23 -4.32
N GLU A 231 -20.66 -8.15 -5.66
CA GLU A 231 -20.02 -9.08 -6.60
C GLU A 231 -18.51 -8.82 -6.76
N MET A 232 -18.05 -7.56 -6.59
CA MET A 232 -16.64 -7.19 -6.77
C MET A 232 -15.80 -7.37 -5.49
N ARG A 233 -16.44 -7.54 -4.35
CA ARG A 233 -15.79 -7.73 -3.07
C ARG A 233 -15.49 -9.22 -2.82
#